data_8d73fcf0848326717bc379dd1392649d
#
_entry.id   8d73fcf0848326717bc379dd1392649d
#
_cell.length_a   1.000
_cell.length_b   1.000
_cell.length_c   1.000
_cell.angle_alpha   90.00
_cell.angle_beta   90.00
_cell.angle_gamma   90.00
#
_symmetry.space_group_name_H-M   'P 1'
#
loop_
_entity.id
_entity.type
_entity.pdbx_description
1 polymer ?
#
loop_
_entity_poly.entity_id
_entity_poly.type
_entity_poly.pdbx_seq_one_letter_code
_entity_poly.pdbx_strand_id
1 'polypeptide(L)'
;MPLFMDRHDIEGVTAKAVLEAHDKDLSIQDKHGANYLTYWLDEARGHVFCLCDAPSKEIAELVHREAHGLIANHIMEVDPATVEAFLGVITESPPVVTMMGRLESPQAPATVDRPLGTSAFRAILFTDMQGSTALTGQLGDAKAMELLRIHNGIIRQSLTAHEGREVKHTGDGFMVCFSSASQAVECAIAILRAFDAYNRQNPAMAIHLRVGLTAGEPVEEDQDLFGATVQLAARLCAGARTDSILVSGVVRDLCLGKKLPFMNPVDKRFKGFDRPIRVHEVGWAQE
;
A
#
# COMPACT_ATOMS: atom_id res chain seq x y z
N MET A 1 14.16 -0.55 19.52
CA MET A 1 15.20 -1.60 19.48
C MET A 1 15.78 -1.63 18.08
N PRO A 2 16.94 -2.29 17.83
CA PRO A 2 17.41 -2.51 16.46
C PRO A 2 16.40 -3.31 15.67
N LEU A 3 16.23 -2.97 14.38
CA LEU A 3 15.32 -3.65 13.47
C LEU A 3 16.13 -4.61 12.60
N PHE A 4 15.70 -5.85 12.53
CA PHE A 4 16.35 -6.88 11.74
C PHE A 4 15.42 -7.40 10.65
N MET A 5 16.00 -7.62 9.47
CA MET A 5 15.37 -8.37 8.40
C MET A 5 16.11 -9.69 8.25
N ASP A 6 15.40 -10.79 8.32
CA ASP A 6 15.93 -12.11 8.03
C ASP A 6 15.38 -12.65 6.72
N ARG A 7 16.13 -13.59 6.14
CA ARG A 7 15.76 -14.29 4.91
C ARG A 7 15.93 -15.79 5.10
N HIS A 8 14.89 -16.52 4.70
CA HIS A 8 14.91 -17.97 4.61
C HIS A 8 14.77 -18.39 3.15
N ASP A 9 15.60 -19.35 2.73
CA ASP A 9 15.54 -19.98 1.42
C ASP A 9 15.00 -21.40 1.62
N ILE A 10 13.72 -21.64 1.29
CA ILE A 10 13.00 -22.89 1.58
C ILE A 10 12.35 -23.39 0.29
N GLU A 11 12.89 -24.45 -0.27
CA GLU A 11 12.33 -25.05 -1.48
C GLU A 11 10.92 -25.61 -1.22
N GLY A 12 9.98 -25.25 -2.08
CA GLY A 12 8.58 -25.71 -1.97
C GLY A 12 7.80 -25.11 -0.79
N VAL A 13 8.25 -24.01 -0.21
CA VAL A 13 7.53 -23.31 0.85
C VAL A 13 6.14 -22.87 0.37
N THR A 14 5.14 -22.99 1.23
CA THR A 14 3.77 -22.56 0.96
C THR A 14 3.33 -21.46 1.92
N ALA A 15 2.39 -20.62 1.51
CA ALA A 15 1.84 -19.56 2.36
C ALA A 15 1.31 -20.10 3.70
N LYS A 16 0.68 -21.29 3.68
CA LYS A 16 0.19 -21.93 4.91
C LYS A 16 1.33 -22.31 5.86
N ALA A 17 2.43 -22.86 5.34
CA ALA A 17 3.57 -23.26 6.17
C ALA A 17 4.26 -22.04 6.80
N VAL A 18 4.36 -20.93 6.06
CA VAL A 18 4.93 -19.68 6.58
C VAL A 18 4.04 -19.08 7.67
N LEU A 19 2.73 -19.07 7.47
CA LEU A 19 1.78 -18.58 8.48
C LEU A 19 1.91 -19.39 9.78
N GLU A 20 1.91 -20.72 9.69
CA GLU A 20 2.07 -21.59 10.86
C GLU A 20 3.43 -21.39 11.57
N ALA A 21 4.49 -21.09 10.83
CA ALA A 21 5.79 -20.78 11.41
C ALA A 21 5.77 -19.41 12.13
N HIS A 22 5.22 -18.40 11.48
CA HIS A 22 5.09 -17.06 12.07
C HIS A 22 4.23 -17.05 13.34
N ASP A 23 3.11 -17.77 13.37
CA ASP A 23 2.29 -17.92 14.59
C ASP A 23 3.09 -18.51 15.76
N LYS A 24 4.00 -19.42 15.48
CA LYS A 24 4.91 -19.97 16.51
C LYS A 24 5.92 -18.93 16.99
N ASP A 25 6.49 -18.12 16.09
CA ASP A 25 7.39 -17.01 16.48
C ASP A 25 6.67 -16.04 17.40
N LEU A 26 5.45 -15.61 17.05
CA LEU A 26 4.61 -14.73 17.87
C LEU A 26 4.32 -15.33 19.25
N SER A 27 4.19 -16.66 19.36
CA SER A 27 3.87 -17.33 20.63
C SER A 27 5.01 -17.29 21.65
N ILE A 28 6.26 -17.12 21.21
CA ILE A 28 7.45 -17.16 22.09
C ILE A 28 8.28 -15.88 22.09
N GLN A 29 8.02 -14.94 21.19
CA GLN A 29 8.81 -13.71 21.01
C GLN A 29 8.96 -12.90 22.30
N ASP A 30 7.90 -12.78 23.09
CA ASP A 30 7.87 -12.02 24.35
C ASP A 30 8.88 -12.56 25.38
N LYS A 31 9.08 -13.88 25.40
CA LYS A 31 10.07 -14.55 26.26
C LYS A 31 11.48 -14.04 26.03
N HIS A 32 11.76 -13.61 24.80
CA HIS A 32 13.09 -13.17 24.37
C HIS A 32 13.18 -11.65 24.19
N GLY A 33 12.09 -10.92 24.43
CA GLY A 33 12.02 -9.48 24.21
C GLY A 33 12.18 -9.08 22.74
N ALA A 34 11.75 -9.93 21.84
CA ALA A 34 11.66 -9.66 20.42
C ALA A 34 10.21 -9.37 20.01
N ASN A 35 10.01 -8.73 18.86
CA ASN A 35 8.70 -8.45 18.29
C ASN A 35 8.74 -8.64 16.77
N TYR A 36 8.09 -9.67 16.26
CA TYR A 36 7.99 -9.97 14.83
C TYR A 36 6.87 -9.14 14.22
N LEU A 37 7.22 -8.22 13.34
CA LEU A 37 6.32 -7.21 12.81
C LEU A 37 5.54 -7.68 11.57
N THR A 38 6.22 -8.36 10.64
CA THR A 38 5.64 -8.81 9.38
C THR A 38 6.57 -9.77 8.65
N TYR A 39 6.03 -10.44 7.62
CA TYR A 39 6.81 -11.28 6.71
C TYR A 39 6.35 -11.13 5.25
N TRP A 40 7.21 -11.50 4.32
CA TRP A 40 6.94 -11.58 2.88
C TRP A 40 7.32 -12.94 2.35
N LEU A 41 6.50 -13.47 1.45
CA LEU A 41 6.70 -14.76 0.82
C LEU A 41 6.79 -14.61 -0.70
N ASP A 42 7.87 -15.09 -1.31
CA ASP A 42 7.98 -15.37 -2.73
C ASP A 42 7.94 -16.90 -2.92
N GLU A 43 6.72 -17.44 -3.03
CA GLU A 43 6.51 -18.88 -3.23
C GLU A 43 7.23 -19.42 -4.47
N ALA A 44 7.27 -18.63 -5.54
CA ALA A 44 7.86 -19.05 -6.81
C ALA A 44 9.37 -19.27 -6.72
N ARG A 45 10.04 -18.53 -5.82
CA ARG A 45 11.48 -18.63 -5.60
C ARG A 45 11.86 -19.32 -4.29
N GLY A 46 10.88 -19.62 -3.45
CA GLY A 46 11.10 -20.22 -2.14
C GLY A 46 11.79 -19.29 -1.15
N HIS A 47 11.51 -17.97 -1.22
CA HIS A 47 12.10 -16.99 -0.30
C HIS A 47 11.07 -16.47 0.67
N VAL A 48 11.42 -16.47 1.96
CA VAL A 48 10.64 -15.84 3.02
C VAL A 48 11.51 -14.78 3.67
N PHE A 49 10.96 -13.59 3.88
CA PHE A 49 11.62 -12.51 4.59
C PHE A 49 10.77 -12.18 5.82
N CYS A 50 11.38 -12.11 7.00
CA CYS A 50 10.71 -11.63 8.20
C CYS A 50 11.36 -10.34 8.68
N LEU A 51 10.55 -9.46 9.28
CA LEU A 51 11.01 -8.23 9.89
C LEU A 51 10.69 -8.28 11.38
N CYS A 52 11.68 -8.06 12.22
CA CYS A 52 11.51 -8.08 13.66
C CYS A 52 12.33 -7.01 14.37
N ASP A 53 11.76 -6.47 15.46
CA ASP A 53 12.48 -5.77 16.50
C ASP A 53 13.10 -6.80 17.45
N ALA A 54 14.40 -6.72 17.70
CA ALA A 54 15.04 -7.61 18.66
C ALA A 54 16.22 -6.91 19.34
N PRO A 55 16.60 -7.31 20.58
CA PRO A 55 17.80 -6.78 21.27
C PRO A 55 19.09 -7.03 20.49
N SER A 56 19.18 -8.14 19.76
CA SER A 56 20.30 -8.48 18.89
C SER A 56 19.90 -9.51 17.83
N LYS A 57 20.75 -9.66 16.83
CA LYS A 57 20.62 -10.66 15.77
C LYS A 57 20.50 -12.10 16.31
N GLU A 58 21.28 -12.41 17.37
CA GLU A 58 21.29 -13.72 18.01
C GLU A 58 19.94 -14.03 18.69
N ILE A 59 19.26 -13.01 19.19
CA ILE A 59 17.91 -13.15 19.77
C ILE A 59 16.89 -13.41 18.67
N ALA A 60 16.93 -12.71 17.56
CA ALA A 60 16.05 -12.99 16.42
C ALA A 60 16.23 -14.46 15.93
N GLU A 61 17.48 -14.90 15.76
CA GLU A 61 17.76 -16.30 15.39
C GLU A 61 17.29 -17.31 16.45
N LEU A 62 17.41 -16.98 17.75
CA LEU A 62 16.99 -17.84 18.84
C LEU A 62 15.48 -18.08 18.85
N VAL A 63 14.68 -17.05 18.57
CA VAL A 63 13.22 -17.18 18.46
C VAL A 63 12.87 -18.18 17.37
N HIS A 64 13.35 -18.03 16.16
CA HIS A 64 13.11 -19.00 15.07
C HIS A 64 13.55 -20.43 15.42
N ARG A 65 14.71 -20.56 16.05
CA ARG A 65 15.22 -21.88 16.46
C ARG A 65 14.32 -22.57 17.48
N GLU A 66 13.82 -21.83 18.47
CA GLU A 66 12.92 -22.37 19.50
C GLU A 66 11.49 -22.58 18.98
N ALA A 67 10.98 -21.68 18.11
CA ALA A 67 9.61 -21.72 17.63
C ALA A 67 9.35 -22.89 16.67
N HIS A 68 10.22 -23.07 15.68
CA HIS A 68 9.97 -24.01 14.60
C HIS A 68 11.24 -24.66 14.01
N GLY A 69 12.42 -24.27 14.49
CA GLY A 69 13.69 -24.86 14.08
C GLY A 69 14.25 -24.41 12.73
N LEU A 70 13.54 -23.55 12.00
CA LEU A 70 14.02 -22.99 10.73
C LEU A 70 14.91 -21.79 11.02
N ILE A 71 16.19 -21.94 10.79
CA ILE A 71 17.18 -20.88 10.99
C ILE A 71 17.26 -20.06 9.70
N ALA A 72 17.27 -18.75 9.82
CA ALA A 72 17.42 -17.85 8.70
C ALA A 72 18.77 -18.04 8.00
N ASN A 73 18.75 -18.05 6.66
CA ASN A 73 19.98 -18.11 5.87
C ASN A 73 20.79 -16.81 5.99
N HIS A 74 20.10 -15.72 6.21
CA HIS A 74 20.73 -14.41 6.38
C HIS A 74 19.90 -13.52 7.30
N ILE A 75 20.56 -12.84 8.25
CA ILE A 75 19.93 -11.84 9.12
C ILE A 75 20.77 -10.57 9.04
N MET A 76 20.14 -9.45 8.75
CA MET A 76 20.77 -8.13 8.66
C MET A 76 20.04 -7.09 9.50
N GLU A 77 20.79 -6.21 10.12
CA GLU A 77 20.22 -5.02 10.73
C GLU A 77 19.82 -4.05 9.63
N VAL A 78 18.62 -3.47 9.75
CA VAL A 78 18.09 -2.52 8.80
C VAL A 78 17.76 -1.21 9.47
N ASP A 79 18.01 -0.11 8.78
CA ASP A 79 17.70 1.23 9.29
C ASP A 79 16.17 1.43 9.31
N PRO A 80 15.56 1.72 10.48
CA PRO A 80 14.13 1.92 10.60
C PRO A 80 13.59 3.00 9.65
N ALA A 81 14.32 4.10 9.46
CA ALA A 81 13.91 5.16 8.56
C ALA A 81 13.91 4.71 7.09
N THR A 82 14.79 3.80 6.73
CA THR A 82 14.81 3.18 5.40
C THR A 82 13.64 2.23 5.23
N VAL A 83 13.35 1.40 6.23
CA VAL A 83 12.21 0.48 6.21
C VAL A 83 10.89 1.26 6.14
N GLU A 84 10.71 2.29 6.96
CA GLU A 84 9.52 3.17 6.91
C GLU A 84 9.37 3.88 5.57
N ALA A 85 10.45 4.28 4.93
CA ALA A 85 10.42 4.90 3.61
C ALA A 85 9.92 3.93 2.53
N PHE A 86 10.20 2.63 2.67
CA PHE A 86 9.76 1.60 1.74
C PHE A 86 8.39 1.01 2.06
N LEU A 87 8.13 0.72 3.32
CA LEU A 87 6.97 -0.06 3.75
C LEU A 87 5.86 0.80 4.38
N GLY A 88 6.10 2.08 4.60
CA GLY A 88 5.21 2.94 5.39
C GLY A 88 5.54 2.87 6.88
N VAL A 89 4.78 3.59 7.71
CA VAL A 89 4.93 3.54 9.16
C VAL A 89 4.54 2.15 9.63
N ILE A 90 5.50 1.40 10.15
CA ILE A 90 5.24 0.12 10.79
C ILE A 90 4.72 0.44 12.19
N THR A 91 3.41 0.65 12.29
CA THR A 91 2.74 0.60 13.59
C THR A 91 2.68 -0.86 14.00
N GLU A 92 2.88 -1.14 15.28
CA GLU A 92 2.59 -2.46 15.84
C GLU A 92 1.21 -2.88 15.37
N SER A 93 1.16 -3.73 14.37
CA SER A 93 -0.09 -4.37 14.02
C SER A 93 -0.43 -5.25 15.21
N PRO A 94 -1.65 -5.13 15.78
CA PRO A 94 -2.09 -6.15 16.71
C PRO A 94 -1.90 -7.50 16.02
N PRO A 95 -1.50 -8.56 16.74
CA PRO A 95 -1.23 -9.85 16.13
C PRO A 95 -2.38 -10.15 15.19
N VAL A 96 -2.09 -10.39 13.93
CA VAL A 96 -3.09 -10.83 12.95
C VAL A 96 -3.54 -12.20 13.42
N VAL A 97 -4.52 -12.20 14.29
CA VAL A 97 -5.26 -13.41 14.62
C VAL A 97 -6.03 -13.72 13.37
N THR A 98 -5.41 -14.50 12.52
CA THR A 98 -6.05 -15.10 11.36
C THR A 98 -7.34 -15.76 11.85
N MET A 99 -8.48 -15.19 11.52
CA MET A 99 -9.78 -15.79 11.72
C MET A 99 -9.96 -16.95 10.73
N MET A 100 -9.10 -17.93 10.78
CA MET A 100 -9.34 -19.28 10.28
C MET A 100 -9.09 -20.26 11.41
N GLY A 101 -10.16 -20.59 12.12
CA GLY A 101 -10.13 -21.69 13.10
C GLY A 101 -10.51 -21.32 14.52
N ARG A 102 -11.66 -20.70 14.69
CA ARG A 102 -12.38 -20.80 15.95
C ARG A 102 -13.78 -21.34 15.70
N LEU A 103 -13.83 -22.61 15.50
CA LEU A 103 -15.02 -23.42 15.79
C LEU A 103 -15.03 -23.68 17.30
N GLU A 104 -16.13 -23.22 17.91
CA GLU A 104 -16.65 -23.63 19.21
C GLU A 104 -15.99 -23.10 20.48
N SER A 105 -16.59 -22.06 21.03
CA SER A 105 -16.81 -21.95 22.46
C SER A 105 -18.05 -21.12 22.76
N PRO A 106 -18.81 -21.47 23.79
CA PRO A 106 -20.22 -21.11 23.91
C PRO A 106 -20.44 -19.77 24.61
N GLN A 107 -21.50 -19.09 24.17
CA GLN A 107 -22.26 -18.09 24.89
C GLN A 107 -21.57 -16.75 25.19
N ALA A 108 -21.64 -15.87 24.23
CA ALA A 108 -21.78 -14.44 24.51
C ALA A 108 -23.24 -14.03 24.28
N PRO A 109 -23.77 -13.09 25.08
CA PRO A 109 -25.17 -12.72 25.03
C PRO A 109 -25.53 -12.01 23.73
N ALA A 110 -26.80 -12.18 23.40
CA ALA A 110 -27.46 -11.74 22.20
C ALA A 110 -27.29 -10.26 21.87
N THR A 111 -27.25 -10.03 20.54
CA THR A 111 -27.74 -8.83 19.86
C THR A 111 -27.12 -7.50 20.29
N VAL A 112 -25.96 -7.20 19.73
CA VAL A 112 -25.71 -5.83 19.31
C VAL A 112 -26.19 -5.76 17.87
N ASP A 113 -27.26 -5.03 17.64
CA ASP A 113 -27.69 -4.55 16.35
C ASP A 113 -26.46 -4.01 15.61
N ARG A 114 -25.95 -4.77 14.66
CA ARG A 114 -24.95 -4.28 13.72
C ARG A 114 -25.70 -3.24 12.90
N PRO A 115 -25.36 -1.95 12.98
CA PRO A 115 -26.00 -0.97 12.12
C PRO A 115 -25.87 -1.46 10.70
N LEU A 116 -26.99 -1.59 9.99
CA LEU A 116 -27.03 -1.84 8.56
C LEU A 116 -26.00 -0.96 7.87
N GLY A 117 -24.87 -1.58 7.47
CA GLY A 117 -23.95 -1.04 6.48
C GLY A 117 -23.34 0.32 6.79
N THR A 118 -22.19 0.35 7.45
CA THR A 118 -21.19 1.27 6.93
C THR A 118 -21.01 0.89 5.47
N SER A 119 -21.52 1.75 4.57
CA SER A 119 -21.42 1.56 3.13
C SER A 119 -20.01 1.07 2.80
N ALA A 120 -19.90 -0.09 2.17
CA ALA A 120 -18.64 -0.63 1.64
C ALA A 120 -18.08 0.26 0.52
N PHE A 121 -18.73 1.39 0.24
CA PHE A 121 -18.30 2.36 -0.75
C PHE A 121 -16.92 2.94 -0.41
N ARG A 122 -16.03 2.88 -1.41
CA ARG A 122 -14.71 3.53 -1.36
C ARG A 122 -14.41 4.18 -2.70
N ALA A 123 -13.85 5.38 -2.66
CA ALA A 123 -13.12 5.92 -3.79
C ALA A 123 -11.67 5.45 -3.66
N ILE A 124 -11.14 4.83 -4.71
CA ILE A 124 -9.80 4.20 -4.72
C ILE A 124 -8.91 4.97 -5.67
N LEU A 125 -7.81 5.46 -5.16
CA LEU A 125 -6.79 6.21 -5.87
C LEU A 125 -5.50 5.39 -5.93
N PHE A 126 -4.92 5.29 -7.12
CA PHE A 126 -3.55 4.82 -7.33
C PHE A 126 -2.69 5.95 -7.82
N THR A 127 -1.47 6.01 -7.32
CA THR A 127 -0.39 6.81 -7.89
C THR A 127 0.72 5.90 -8.38
N ASP A 128 1.51 6.36 -9.35
CA ASP A 128 2.66 5.66 -9.88
C ASP A 128 3.70 6.66 -10.36
N MET A 129 4.95 6.52 -9.91
CA MET A 129 6.06 7.40 -10.28
C MET A 129 6.63 6.97 -11.62
N GLN A 130 6.63 7.87 -12.57
CA GLN A 130 7.08 7.57 -13.92
C GLN A 130 8.60 7.46 -14.00
N GLY A 131 9.07 6.33 -14.55
CA GLY A 131 10.50 6.13 -14.81
C GLY A 131 11.35 5.83 -13.58
N SER A 132 10.76 5.42 -12.47
CA SER A 132 11.43 5.09 -11.20
C SER A 132 12.65 4.17 -11.39
N THR A 133 12.51 3.09 -12.15
CA THR A 133 13.59 2.15 -12.45
C THR A 133 14.74 2.79 -13.22
N ALA A 134 14.43 3.62 -14.22
CA ALA A 134 15.45 4.34 -15.02
C ALA A 134 16.16 5.40 -14.17
N LEU A 135 15.42 6.07 -13.29
CA LEU A 135 15.96 7.07 -12.37
C LEU A 135 16.97 6.44 -11.40
N THR A 136 16.64 5.29 -10.83
CA THR A 136 17.55 4.54 -9.94
C THR A 136 18.84 4.19 -10.68
N GLY A 137 18.75 3.70 -11.91
CA GLY A 137 19.92 3.38 -12.72
C GLY A 137 20.81 4.59 -13.06
N GLN A 138 20.23 5.79 -13.18
CA GLN A 138 20.97 7.02 -13.53
C GLN A 138 21.58 7.72 -12.31
N LEU A 139 20.85 7.77 -11.20
CA LEU A 139 21.21 8.55 -10.02
C LEU A 139 22.00 7.74 -8.98
N GLY A 140 21.93 6.42 -9.04
CA GLY A 140 22.42 5.51 -8.01
C GLY A 140 21.48 5.45 -6.79
N ASP A 141 21.63 4.40 -5.99
CA ASP A 141 20.69 4.02 -4.92
C ASP A 141 20.46 5.15 -3.89
N ALA A 142 21.51 5.81 -3.43
CA ALA A 142 21.40 6.85 -2.40
C ALA A 142 20.51 8.04 -2.83
N LYS A 143 20.68 8.54 -4.05
CA LYS A 143 19.86 9.64 -4.59
C LYS A 143 18.45 9.19 -4.95
N ALA A 144 18.30 7.97 -5.47
CA ALA A 144 17.00 7.38 -5.75
C ALA A 144 16.17 7.25 -4.47
N MET A 145 16.82 6.86 -3.37
CA MET A 145 16.19 6.79 -2.04
C MET A 145 15.79 8.18 -1.50
N GLU A 146 16.61 9.19 -1.72
CA GLU A 146 16.26 10.56 -1.35
C GLU A 146 15.01 11.04 -2.09
N LEU A 147 14.94 10.81 -3.41
CA LEU A 147 13.77 11.13 -4.21
C LEU A 147 12.52 10.39 -3.76
N LEU A 148 12.66 9.10 -3.41
CA LEU A 148 11.55 8.30 -2.93
C LEU A 148 11.02 8.81 -1.58
N ARG A 149 11.90 9.24 -0.66
CA ARG A 149 11.49 9.87 0.60
C ARG A 149 10.71 11.17 0.36
N ILE A 150 11.18 12.00 -0.57
CA ILE A 150 10.48 13.25 -0.96
C ILE A 150 9.12 12.92 -1.56
N HIS A 151 9.06 11.99 -2.49
CA HIS A 151 7.84 11.49 -3.11
C HIS A 151 6.82 11.03 -2.05
N ASN A 152 7.23 10.14 -1.16
CA ASN A 152 6.38 9.61 -0.12
C ASN A 152 5.90 10.69 0.86
N GLY A 153 6.78 11.63 1.21
CA GLY A 153 6.44 12.75 2.08
C GLY A 153 5.37 13.66 1.49
N ILE A 154 5.49 14.04 0.22
CA ILE A 154 4.51 14.89 -0.49
C ILE A 154 3.14 14.19 -0.57
N ILE A 155 3.12 12.90 -0.93
CA ILE A 155 1.87 12.15 -1.01
C ILE A 155 1.21 12.06 0.35
N ARG A 156 1.90 11.60 1.39
CA ARG A 156 1.33 11.43 2.74
C ARG A 156 0.82 12.74 3.34
N GLN A 157 1.51 13.85 3.08
CA GLN A 157 1.02 15.17 3.49
C GLN A 157 -0.32 15.50 2.83
N SER A 158 -0.45 15.21 1.53
CA SER A 158 -1.71 15.43 0.79
C SER A 158 -2.82 14.51 1.27
N LEU A 159 -2.50 13.24 1.60
CA LEU A 159 -3.46 12.28 2.15
C LEU A 159 -4.01 12.75 3.49
N THR A 160 -3.15 13.18 4.40
CA THR A 160 -3.55 13.69 5.72
C THR A 160 -4.48 14.90 5.59
N ALA A 161 -4.19 15.81 4.66
CA ALA A 161 -5.00 17.01 4.45
C ALA A 161 -6.41 16.72 3.87
N HIS A 162 -6.59 15.57 3.21
CA HIS A 162 -7.84 15.19 2.53
C HIS A 162 -8.48 13.92 3.08
N GLU A 163 -8.11 13.49 4.28
CA GLU A 163 -8.66 12.29 4.96
C GLU A 163 -8.51 11.00 4.14
N GLY A 164 -7.42 10.90 3.36
CA GLY A 164 -7.08 9.69 2.60
C GLY A 164 -6.42 8.65 3.50
N ARG A 165 -6.92 7.41 3.45
CA ARG A 165 -6.29 6.26 4.13
C ARG A 165 -5.35 5.57 3.16
N GLU A 166 -4.06 5.54 3.46
CA GLU A 166 -3.10 4.69 2.78
C GLU A 166 -3.47 3.23 3.03
N VAL A 167 -3.69 2.46 1.96
CA VAL A 167 -3.98 1.03 2.03
C VAL A 167 -2.70 0.25 1.91
N LYS A 168 -1.90 0.58 0.89
CA LYS A 168 -0.56 0.02 0.72
C LYS A 168 0.33 0.90 -0.15
N HIS A 169 1.63 0.72 0.03
CA HIS A 169 2.69 1.36 -0.73
C HIS A 169 3.44 0.29 -1.54
N THR A 170 3.63 0.54 -2.83
CA THR A 170 4.24 -0.42 -3.77
C THR A 170 5.67 -0.04 -4.19
N GLY A 171 6.36 0.73 -3.35
CA GLY A 171 7.69 1.26 -3.64
C GLY A 171 7.64 2.63 -4.31
N ASP A 172 7.17 2.71 -5.53
CA ASP A 172 7.06 3.94 -6.33
C ASP A 172 5.61 4.41 -6.53
N GLY A 173 4.65 3.76 -5.88
CA GLY A 173 3.23 4.08 -5.98
C GLY A 173 2.47 3.85 -4.68
N PHE A 174 1.30 4.44 -4.59
CA PHE A 174 0.38 4.33 -3.47
C PHE A 174 -0.97 3.80 -3.92
N MET A 175 -1.55 2.94 -3.11
CA MET A 175 -2.96 2.63 -3.13
C MET A 175 -3.63 3.30 -1.94
N VAL A 176 -4.59 4.15 -2.20
CA VAL A 176 -5.27 4.97 -1.18
C VAL A 176 -6.77 4.81 -1.32
N CYS A 177 -7.49 4.83 -0.21
CA CYS A 177 -8.95 4.86 -0.22
C CYS A 177 -9.51 6.06 0.54
N PHE A 178 -10.71 6.49 0.10
CA PHE A 178 -11.46 7.59 0.68
C PHE A 178 -12.93 7.18 0.85
N SER A 179 -13.59 7.75 1.83
CA SER A 179 -15.04 7.67 2.00
C SER A 179 -15.80 8.64 1.07
N SER A 180 -15.12 9.62 0.48
CA SER A 180 -15.68 10.64 -0.40
C SER A 180 -14.94 10.71 -1.73
N ALA A 181 -15.69 10.59 -2.85
CA ALA A 181 -15.14 10.73 -4.19
C ALA A 181 -14.61 12.16 -4.45
N SER A 182 -15.27 13.20 -3.93
CA SER A 182 -14.79 14.58 -4.12
C SER A 182 -13.49 14.84 -3.37
N GLN A 183 -13.34 14.35 -2.13
CA GLN A 183 -12.07 14.45 -1.39
C GLN A 183 -10.94 13.71 -2.10
N ALA A 184 -11.23 12.53 -2.69
CA ALA A 184 -10.24 11.80 -3.45
C ALA A 184 -9.75 12.57 -4.70
N VAL A 185 -10.66 13.25 -5.41
CA VAL A 185 -10.30 14.10 -6.56
C VAL A 185 -9.50 15.32 -6.11
N GLU A 186 -9.92 16.00 -5.04
CA GLU A 186 -9.21 17.15 -4.47
C GLU A 186 -7.82 16.77 -4.00
N CYS A 187 -7.67 15.62 -3.37
CA CYS A 187 -6.37 15.05 -2.99
C CYS A 187 -5.47 14.80 -4.21
N ALA A 188 -6.00 14.19 -5.26
CA ALA A 188 -5.26 13.95 -6.50
C ALA A 188 -4.75 15.26 -7.13
N ILE A 189 -5.59 16.30 -7.13
CA ILE A 189 -5.21 17.64 -7.60
C ILE A 189 -4.10 18.23 -6.71
N ALA A 190 -4.25 18.14 -5.38
CA ALA A 190 -3.26 18.64 -4.43
C ALA A 190 -1.91 17.95 -4.60
N ILE A 191 -1.90 16.63 -4.79
CA ILE A 191 -0.70 15.84 -5.06
C ILE A 191 0.03 16.39 -6.29
N LEU A 192 -0.62 16.50 -7.44
CA LEU A 192 0.06 16.96 -8.67
C LEU A 192 0.52 18.40 -8.56
N ARG A 193 -0.20 19.28 -7.89
CA ARG A 193 0.23 20.66 -7.62
C ARG A 193 1.47 20.73 -6.73
N ALA A 194 1.53 19.87 -5.71
CA ALA A 194 2.68 19.80 -4.82
C ALA A 194 3.95 19.31 -5.57
N PHE A 195 3.80 18.31 -6.45
CA PHE A 195 4.90 17.88 -7.31
C PHE A 195 5.31 18.92 -8.34
N ASP A 196 4.39 19.64 -8.95
CA ASP A 196 4.70 20.75 -9.85
C ASP A 196 5.50 21.85 -9.13
N ALA A 197 5.09 22.21 -7.91
CA ALA A 197 5.83 23.17 -7.08
C ALA A 197 7.24 22.68 -6.73
N TYR A 198 7.39 21.40 -6.37
CA TYR A 198 8.67 20.76 -6.11
C TYR A 198 9.56 20.76 -7.37
N ASN A 199 9.01 20.36 -8.52
CA ASN A 199 9.73 20.23 -9.78
C ASN A 199 10.24 21.58 -10.29
N ARG A 200 9.48 22.66 -10.11
CA ARG A 200 9.93 24.02 -10.45
C ARG A 200 11.16 24.43 -9.65
N GLN A 201 11.28 23.99 -8.40
CA GLN A 201 12.42 24.29 -7.54
C GLN A 201 13.59 23.31 -7.77
N ASN A 202 13.31 22.11 -8.27
CA ASN A 202 14.29 21.03 -8.43
C ASN A 202 14.25 20.41 -9.85
N PRO A 203 14.49 21.19 -10.92
CA PRO A 203 14.31 20.71 -12.29
C PRO A 203 15.23 19.54 -12.68
N ALA A 204 16.39 19.42 -12.04
CA ALA A 204 17.33 18.32 -12.29
C ALA A 204 16.90 17.00 -11.59
N MET A 205 15.95 17.07 -10.66
CA MET A 205 15.44 15.94 -9.89
C MET A 205 13.91 15.91 -9.91
N ALA A 206 13.32 16.25 -11.04
CA ALA A 206 11.87 16.30 -11.18
C ALA A 206 11.24 14.91 -11.02
N ILE A 207 10.12 14.89 -10.31
CA ILE A 207 9.32 13.69 -10.06
C ILE A 207 8.00 13.83 -10.82
N HIS A 208 7.70 12.86 -11.67
CA HIS A 208 6.50 12.83 -12.48
C HIS A 208 5.60 11.66 -12.08
N LEU A 209 4.29 11.90 -12.00
CA LEU A 209 3.33 10.91 -11.57
C LEU A 209 2.25 10.64 -12.61
N ARG A 210 1.65 9.47 -12.45
CA ARG A 210 0.35 9.13 -13.02
C ARG A 210 -0.62 8.88 -11.87
N VAL A 211 -1.86 9.34 -12.02
CA VAL A 211 -2.90 9.14 -11.01
C VAL A 211 -4.13 8.54 -11.65
N GLY A 212 -4.64 7.46 -11.05
CA GLY A 212 -5.89 6.80 -11.47
C GLY A 212 -6.87 6.72 -10.32
N LEU A 213 -8.14 7.06 -10.56
CA LEU A 213 -9.17 7.10 -9.53
C LEU A 213 -10.49 6.49 -10.03
N THR A 214 -11.06 5.60 -9.26
CA THR A 214 -12.43 5.11 -9.44
C THR A 214 -13.14 4.96 -8.10
N ALA A 215 -14.44 4.65 -8.14
CA ALA A 215 -15.23 4.44 -6.94
C ALA A 215 -16.16 3.24 -7.11
N GLY A 216 -16.46 2.55 -6.03
CA GLY A 216 -17.33 1.38 -5.99
C GLY A 216 -17.29 0.71 -4.63
N GLU A 217 -17.65 -0.56 -4.59
CA GLU A 217 -17.67 -1.39 -3.39
C GLU A 217 -16.60 -2.49 -3.50
N PRO A 218 -15.34 -2.24 -3.09
CA PRO A 218 -14.32 -3.28 -3.04
C PRO A 218 -14.61 -4.28 -1.92
N VAL A 219 -14.01 -5.46 -2.03
CA VAL A 219 -13.94 -6.39 -0.90
C VAL A 219 -12.81 -5.92 0.00
N GLU A 220 -13.09 -5.73 1.28
CA GLU A 220 -12.10 -5.39 2.31
C GLU A 220 -11.75 -6.67 3.08
N GLU A 221 -10.48 -7.05 3.06
CA GLU A 221 -9.94 -8.22 3.74
C GLU A 221 -8.53 -7.90 4.22
N ASP A 222 -8.23 -8.19 5.47
CA ASP A 222 -6.90 -7.97 6.10
C ASP A 222 -6.32 -6.55 5.89
N GLN A 223 -7.16 -5.55 6.09
CA GLN A 223 -6.85 -4.12 5.86
C GLN A 223 -6.48 -3.75 4.42
N ASP A 224 -6.54 -4.69 3.48
CA ASP A 224 -6.38 -4.48 2.05
C ASP A 224 -7.74 -4.45 1.33
N LEU A 225 -7.74 -4.01 0.08
CA LEU A 225 -8.93 -3.89 -0.76
C LEU A 225 -8.73 -4.68 -2.05
N PHE A 226 -9.77 -5.43 -2.44
CA PHE A 226 -9.76 -6.31 -3.61
C PHE A 226 -10.96 -6.08 -4.51
N GLY A 227 -10.92 -6.69 -5.69
CA GLY A 227 -12.03 -6.73 -6.63
C GLY A 227 -11.89 -5.80 -7.82
N ALA A 228 -12.96 -5.73 -8.62
CA ALA A 228 -12.97 -5.03 -9.90
C ALA A 228 -12.71 -3.51 -9.75
N THR A 229 -13.18 -2.91 -8.66
CA THR A 229 -12.94 -1.48 -8.37
C THR A 229 -11.46 -1.19 -8.21
N VAL A 230 -10.74 -2.02 -7.45
CA VAL A 230 -9.29 -1.87 -7.26
C VAL A 230 -8.53 -2.07 -8.58
N GLN A 231 -8.88 -3.12 -9.32
CA GLN A 231 -8.28 -3.40 -10.62
C GLN A 231 -8.50 -2.24 -11.61
N LEU A 232 -9.69 -1.65 -11.62
CA LEU A 232 -9.98 -0.52 -12.49
C LEU A 232 -9.15 0.71 -12.11
N ALA A 233 -9.03 1.05 -10.81
CA ALA A 233 -8.20 2.15 -10.35
C ALA A 233 -6.73 2.00 -10.79
N ALA A 234 -6.16 0.80 -10.64
CA ALA A 234 -4.81 0.50 -11.10
C ALA A 234 -4.67 0.63 -12.63
N ARG A 235 -5.69 0.18 -13.41
CA ARG A 235 -5.69 0.33 -14.87
C ARG A 235 -5.83 1.78 -15.32
N LEU A 236 -6.60 2.58 -14.60
CA LEU A 236 -6.71 4.01 -14.85
C LEU A 236 -5.37 4.70 -14.63
N CYS A 237 -4.69 4.40 -13.52
CA CYS A 237 -3.35 4.91 -13.24
C CYS A 237 -2.35 4.53 -14.34
N ALA A 238 -2.26 3.26 -14.69
CA ALA A 238 -1.39 2.79 -15.77
C ALA A 238 -1.72 3.39 -17.14
N GLY A 239 -2.98 3.72 -17.38
CA GLY A 239 -3.47 4.33 -18.63
C GLY A 239 -3.48 5.85 -18.64
N ALA A 240 -3.12 6.50 -17.54
CA ALA A 240 -2.98 7.95 -17.43
C ALA A 240 -1.68 8.43 -18.11
N ARG A 241 -1.71 9.66 -18.63
CA ARG A 241 -0.50 10.32 -19.12
C ARG A 241 0.35 10.80 -17.95
N THR A 242 1.59 11.13 -18.22
CA THR A 242 2.47 11.81 -17.26
C THR A 242 1.78 13.06 -16.72
N ASP A 243 1.87 13.26 -15.41
CA ASP A 243 1.29 14.39 -14.69
C ASP A 243 -0.19 14.59 -15.00
N SER A 244 -0.93 13.50 -15.13
CA SER A 244 -2.37 13.55 -15.35
C SER A 244 -3.15 12.68 -14.35
N ILE A 245 -4.39 13.09 -14.12
CA ILE A 245 -5.36 12.39 -13.29
C ILE A 245 -6.43 11.82 -14.20
N LEU A 246 -6.56 10.50 -14.25
CA LEU A 246 -7.58 9.81 -15.02
C LEU A 246 -8.60 9.18 -14.09
N VAL A 247 -9.86 9.52 -14.25
CA VAL A 247 -10.95 9.04 -13.38
C VAL A 247 -12.03 8.33 -14.19
N SER A 248 -12.71 7.36 -13.56
CA SER A 248 -13.89 6.73 -14.16
C SER A 248 -15.12 7.66 -14.13
N GLY A 249 -16.09 7.41 -15.03
CA GLY A 249 -17.32 8.18 -15.10
C GLY A 249 -18.10 8.20 -13.80
N VAL A 250 -18.08 7.11 -13.03
CA VAL A 250 -18.74 7.04 -11.72
C VAL A 250 -18.20 8.08 -10.73
N VAL A 251 -16.91 8.38 -10.76
CA VAL A 251 -16.32 9.43 -9.91
C VAL A 251 -16.87 10.79 -10.29
N ARG A 252 -16.92 11.09 -11.59
CA ARG A 252 -17.50 12.34 -12.08
C ARG A 252 -18.96 12.47 -11.66
N ASP A 253 -19.74 11.41 -11.73
CA ASP A 253 -21.17 11.43 -11.38
C ASP A 253 -21.39 11.59 -9.87
N LEU A 254 -20.55 10.97 -9.04
CA LEU A 254 -20.56 11.16 -7.58
C LEU A 254 -20.14 12.57 -7.15
N CYS A 255 -19.40 13.28 -8.00
CA CYS A 255 -18.98 14.66 -7.76
C CYS A 255 -19.98 15.69 -8.35
N LEU A 256 -21.20 15.27 -8.73
CA LEU A 256 -22.20 16.17 -9.26
C LEU A 256 -22.49 17.31 -8.27
N GLY A 257 -22.49 18.54 -8.75
CA GLY A 257 -22.66 19.74 -7.92
C GLY A 257 -21.35 20.28 -7.29
N LYS A 258 -20.24 19.57 -7.41
CA LYS A 258 -18.91 20.06 -7.03
C LYS A 258 -18.24 20.78 -8.21
N LYS A 259 -17.54 21.87 -7.92
CA LYS A 259 -16.81 22.64 -8.96
C LYS A 259 -15.45 21.98 -9.23
N LEU A 260 -15.46 20.74 -9.73
CA LEU A 260 -14.26 20.02 -10.08
C LEU A 260 -14.08 19.98 -11.60
N PRO A 261 -12.88 20.21 -12.13
CA PRO A 261 -12.62 20.42 -13.55
C PRO A 261 -12.47 19.08 -14.30
N PHE A 262 -13.58 18.38 -14.52
CA PHE A 262 -13.61 17.17 -15.35
C PHE A 262 -13.63 17.52 -16.83
N MET A 263 -12.71 16.92 -17.60
CA MET A 263 -12.49 17.19 -19.01
C MET A 263 -12.41 15.91 -19.83
N ASN A 264 -12.49 16.05 -21.17
CA ASN A 264 -12.13 15.03 -22.14
C ASN A 264 -12.80 13.66 -21.91
N PRO A 265 -14.14 13.56 -21.90
CA PRO A 265 -14.82 12.28 -21.75
C PRO A 265 -14.49 11.34 -22.92
N VAL A 266 -13.95 10.16 -22.62
CA VAL A 266 -13.58 9.14 -23.61
C VAL A 266 -13.99 7.78 -23.10
N ASP A 267 -14.46 6.91 -24.02
CA ASP A 267 -14.72 5.51 -23.71
C ASP A 267 -13.45 4.70 -23.98
N LYS A 268 -12.85 4.12 -22.93
CA LYS A 268 -11.64 3.30 -23.01
C LYS A 268 -11.94 1.83 -22.68
N ARG A 269 -11.30 0.92 -23.43
CA ARG A 269 -11.29 -0.52 -23.09
C ARG A 269 -10.11 -0.82 -22.20
N PHE A 270 -10.38 -1.51 -21.09
CA PHE A 270 -9.36 -1.99 -20.17
C PHE A 270 -9.34 -3.52 -20.15
N LYS A 271 -8.14 -4.10 -20.03
CA LYS A 271 -8.00 -5.57 -19.92
C LYS A 271 -8.72 -6.07 -18.67
N GLY A 272 -9.60 -7.06 -18.83
CA GLY A 272 -10.39 -7.64 -17.74
C GLY A 272 -11.76 -6.97 -17.55
N PHE A 273 -12.18 -6.07 -18.45
CA PHE A 273 -13.49 -5.45 -18.45
C PHE A 273 -14.17 -5.65 -19.82
N ASP A 274 -15.36 -6.21 -19.80
CA ASP A 274 -16.09 -6.61 -21.04
C ASP A 274 -16.57 -5.41 -21.85
N ARG A 275 -16.87 -4.29 -21.18
CA ARG A 275 -17.42 -3.07 -21.82
C ARG A 275 -16.43 -1.91 -21.72
N PRO A 276 -16.45 -1.00 -22.70
CA PRO A 276 -15.73 0.26 -22.57
C PRO A 276 -16.20 1.02 -21.33
N ILE A 277 -15.27 1.64 -20.64
CA ILE A 277 -15.54 2.43 -19.44
C ILE A 277 -15.35 3.90 -19.81
N ARG A 278 -16.36 4.73 -19.50
CA ARG A 278 -16.27 6.17 -19.60
C ARG A 278 -15.23 6.68 -18.62
N VAL A 279 -14.26 7.43 -19.12
CA VAL A 279 -13.22 8.04 -18.31
C VAL A 279 -13.16 9.54 -18.58
N HIS A 280 -12.69 10.27 -17.59
CA HIS A 280 -12.47 11.72 -17.65
C HIS A 280 -11.06 12.04 -17.17
N GLU A 281 -10.49 13.07 -17.72
CA GLU A 281 -9.29 13.69 -17.18
C GLU A 281 -9.71 14.79 -16.20
N VAL A 282 -8.94 14.98 -15.12
CA VAL A 282 -9.18 16.05 -14.15
C VAL A 282 -8.09 17.12 -14.32
N GLY A 283 -8.52 18.36 -14.55
CA GLY A 283 -7.63 19.51 -14.58
C GLY A 283 -7.07 19.80 -13.19
N TRP A 284 -5.78 20.02 -13.09
CA TRP A 284 -5.12 20.30 -11.81
C TRP A 284 -4.21 21.54 -11.85
N ALA A 285 -3.73 21.90 -13.05
CA ALA A 285 -2.93 23.11 -13.22
C ALA A 285 -3.73 24.35 -12.79
N GLN A 286 -3.08 25.30 -12.15
CA GLN A 286 -3.65 26.62 -11.92
C GLN A 286 -3.57 27.39 -13.25
N GLU A 287 -4.69 28.01 -13.65
CA GLU A 287 -4.69 29.01 -14.71
C GLU A 287 -3.86 30.24 -14.34
#